data_87d84f300e3635aceba51f9d2e03197b
#
_entry.id   87d84f300e3635aceba51f9d2e03197b
#
_cell.length_a   1.000
_cell.length_b   1.000
_cell.length_c   1.000
_cell.angle_alpha   90.00
_cell.angle_beta   90.00
_cell.angle_gamma   90.00
#
_symmetry.space_group_name_H-M   'P 1'
#
loop_
_entity.id
_entity.type
_entity.pdbx_description
1 polymer ?
#
loop_
_entity_poly.entity_id
_entity_poly.type
_entity_poly.pdbx_seq_one_letter_code
_entity_poly.pdbx_strand_id
1 'polypeptide(L)'
;MKKSVGAVIFYKNLYLIQKRSLKKNIYFPGLYGVFGGNVNKLEKSKRAIIREIKEELDINLNYDQAQYFLKISINSKHFKKNRVRFYYSLKITKEQLNSMILKEGESLHLINIQKIKKLEFVPWDLSAILYFNYFIRKKRSVKPQ
;
A
#
# COMPACT_ATOMS: atom_id res chain seq x y z
N MET A 1 17.49 12.13 -0.39
CA MET A 1 16.63 11.10 0.19
C MET A 1 15.59 10.68 -0.82
N LYS A 2 15.44 9.39 -1.06
CA LYS A 2 14.46 8.87 -2.00
C LYS A 2 13.09 8.73 -1.34
N LYS A 3 12.04 9.19 -2.03
CA LYS A 3 10.66 9.13 -1.52
C LYS A 3 9.84 8.10 -2.28
N SER A 4 9.05 7.32 -1.55
CA SER A 4 8.11 6.38 -2.11
C SER A 4 6.76 6.47 -1.39
N VAL A 5 5.74 5.85 -1.98
CA VAL A 5 4.39 5.78 -1.42
C VAL A 5 3.90 4.35 -1.40
N GLY A 6 3.08 4.03 -0.42
CA GLY A 6 2.40 2.75 -0.31
C GLY A 6 0.94 2.94 0.07
N ALA A 7 0.08 2.08 -0.44
CA ALA A 7 -1.36 2.14 -0.21
C ALA A 7 -1.84 0.94 0.59
N VAL A 8 -2.38 1.20 1.77
CA VAL A 8 -3.16 0.21 2.52
C VAL A 8 -4.58 0.26 2.00
N ILE A 9 -4.89 -0.63 1.07
CA ILE A 9 -6.18 -0.67 0.39
C ILE A 9 -7.08 -1.67 1.12
N PHE A 10 -8.29 -1.26 1.43
CA PHE A 10 -9.21 -2.13 2.14
C PHE A 10 -10.65 -2.02 1.63
N TYR A 11 -11.35 -3.13 1.76
CA TYR A 11 -12.77 -3.26 1.50
C TYR A 11 -13.38 -4.08 2.65
N LYS A 12 -14.26 -3.48 3.44
CA LYS A 12 -14.77 -4.09 4.68
C LYS A 12 -13.59 -4.50 5.57
N ASN A 13 -13.54 -5.74 6.02
CA ASN A 13 -12.46 -6.26 6.89
C ASN A 13 -11.30 -6.89 6.11
N LEU A 14 -11.26 -6.70 4.80
CA LEU A 14 -10.28 -7.33 3.93
C LEU A 14 -9.30 -6.29 3.38
N TYR A 15 -8.05 -6.69 3.26
CA TYR A 15 -6.96 -5.88 2.70
C TYR A 15 -6.54 -6.42 1.35
N LEU A 16 -6.31 -5.50 0.43
CA LEU A 16 -5.84 -5.81 -0.91
C LEU A 16 -4.32 -5.76 -0.91
N ILE A 17 -3.70 -6.88 -1.19
CA ILE A 17 -2.24 -7.00 -1.22
C ILE A 17 -1.80 -7.69 -2.50
N GLN A 18 -0.53 -7.57 -2.83
CA GLN A 18 0.07 -8.25 -3.96
C GLN A 18 1.16 -9.21 -3.51
N LYS A 19 1.37 -10.26 -4.29
CA LYS A 19 2.61 -11.02 -4.27
C LYS A 19 3.55 -10.39 -5.28
N ARG A 20 4.75 -10.01 -4.83
CA ARG A 20 5.74 -9.37 -5.69
C ARG A 20 6.33 -10.37 -6.68
N SER A 21 6.70 -9.88 -7.84
CA SER A 21 7.35 -10.69 -8.86
C SER A 21 8.63 -11.35 -8.34
N LEU A 22 8.98 -12.52 -8.90
CA LEU A 22 10.24 -13.22 -8.59
C LEU A 22 11.43 -12.68 -9.40
N LYS A 23 11.27 -11.60 -10.15
CA LYS A 23 12.35 -10.97 -10.92
C LYS A 23 13.51 -10.55 -10.02
N LYS A 24 14.75 -10.83 -10.44
CA LYS A 24 15.96 -10.61 -9.66
C LYS A 24 16.30 -9.13 -9.42
N ASN A 25 15.77 -8.23 -10.22
CA ASN A 25 16.12 -6.79 -10.19
C ASN A 25 15.17 -5.94 -9.35
N ILE A 26 14.28 -6.55 -8.56
CA ILE A 26 13.39 -5.83 -7.65
C ILE A 26 13.73 -6.16 -6.20
N TYR A 27 13.35 -5.25 -5.28
CA TYR A 27 13.50 -5.51 -3.85
C TYR A 27 12.46 -6.50 -3.36
N PHE A 28 12.88 -7.42 -2.50
CA PHE A 28 12.01 -8.42 -1.87
C PHE A 28 11.20 -9.24 -2.89
N PRO A 29 11.87 -9.91 -3.85
CA PRO A 29 11.15 -10.71 -4.84
C PRO A 29 10.36 -11.83 -4.15
N GLY A 30 9.14 -12.06 -4.61
CA GLY A 30 8.29 -13.13 -4.12
C GLY A 30 7.61 -12.88 -2.78
N LEU A 31 7.94 -11.79 -2.07
CA LEU A 31 7.24 -11.45 -0.83
C LEU A 31 5.91 -10.75 -1.13
N TYR A 32 5.02 -10.79 -0.14
CA TYR A 32 3.79 -10.02 -0.20
C TYR A 32 4.04 -8.57 0.20
N GLY A 33 3.26 -7.65 -0.34
CA GLY A 33 3.39 -6.23 -0.04
C GLY A 33 2.15 -5.46 -0.45
N VAL A 34 2.19 -4.15 -0.19
CA VAL A 34 1.14 -3.23 -0.63
C VAL A 34 1.49 -2.67 -2.02
N PHE A 35 0.51 -2.06 -2.67
CA PHE A 35 0.72 -1.35 -3.92
C PHE A 35 1.34 0.02 -3.66
N GLY A 36 2.12 0.51 -4.60
CA GLY A 36 2.76 1.81 -4.51
C GLY A 36 3.99 1.90 -5.39
N GLY A 37 4.77 2.93 -5.22
CA GLY A 37 5.96 3.15 -6.03
C GLY A 37 6.71 4.41 -5.64
N ASN A 38 7.57 4.87 -6.54
CA ASN A 38 8.39 6.05 -6.30
C ASN A 38 7.59 7.34 -6.50
N VAL A 39 7.95 8.36 -5.72
CA VAL A 39 7.46 9.72 -5.93
C VAL A 39 8.38 10.38 -6.95
N ASN A 40 7.81 10.93 -8.02
CA ASN A 40 8.56 11.64 -9.05
C ASN A 40 9.06 12.99 -8.53
N LYS A 41 10.09 13.52 -9.17
CA LYS A 41 10.61 14.86 -8.86
C LYS A 41 9.48 15.89 -8.99
N LEU A 42 9.31 16.74 -7.97
CA LEU A 42 8.27 17.77 -7.89
C LEU A 42 6.84 17.23 -7.75
N GLU A 43 6.66 15.93 -7.65
CA GLU A 43 5.35 15.33 -7.40
C GLU A 43 5.03 15.31 -5.91
N LYS A 44 3.79 15.62 -5.55
CA LYS A 44 3.31 15.45 -4.16
C LYS A 44 3.00 13.97 -3.91
N SER A 45 3.29 13.50 -2.69
CA SER A 45 3.11 12.09 -2.34
C SER A 45 1.67 11.59 -2.56
N LYS A 46 0.67 12.41 -2.25
CA LYS A 46 -0.74 12.04 -2.48
C LYS A 46 -1.06 11.87 -3.96
N ARG A 47 -0.48 12.71 -4.83
CA ARG A 47 -0.62 12.54 -6.28
C ARG A 47 0.10 11.28 -6.77
N ALA A 48 1.26 10.99 -6.18
CA ALA A 48 2.03 9.80 -6.52
C ALA A 48 1.23 8.52 -6.25
N ILE A 49 0.58 8.41 -5.09
CA ILE A 49 -0.19 7.20 -4.78
C ILE A 49 -1.40 7.03 -5.71
N ILE A 50 -2.07 8.10 -6.06
CA ILE A 50 -3.19 8.07 -7.02
C ILE A 50 -2.71 7.59 -8.39
N ARG A 51 -1.58 8.13 -8.86
CA ARG A 51 -0.95 7.72 -10.11
C ARG A 51 -0.54 6.25 -10.09
N GLU A 52 0.15 5.82 -9.04
CA GLU A 52 0.61 4.43 -8.92
C GLU A 52 -0.54 3.43 -8.91
N ILE A 53 -1.63 3.73 -8.20
CA ILE A 53 -2.80 2.85 -8.18
C ILE A 53 -3.46 2.78 -9.56
N LYS A 54 -3.51 3.87 -10.29
CA LYS A 54 -3.99 3.87 -11.68
C LYS A 54 -3.09 2.99 -12.57
N GLU A 55 -1.78 3.11 -12.43
CA GLU A 55 -0.81 2.34 -13.21
C GLU A 55 -0.86 0.84 -12.89
N GLU A 56 -0.99 0.48 -11.60
CA GLU A 56 -0.89 -0.91 -11.15
C GLU A 56 -2.22 -1.67 -11.19
N LEU A 57 -3.34 -0.99 -10.95
CA LEU A 57 -4.67 -1.62 -10.78
C LEU A 57 -5.74 -1.09 -11.72
N ASP A 58 -5.43 -0.08 -12.51
CA ASP A 58 -6.37 0.58 -13.42
C ASP A 58 -7.62 1.13 -12.72
N ILE A 59 -7.44 1.66 -11.51
CA ILE A 59 -8.51 2.30 -10.75
C ILE A 59 -8.35 3.81 -10.78
N ASN A 60 -9.44 4.52 -11.05
CA ASN A 60 -9.51 5.98 -10.90
C ASN A 60 -9.96 6.30 -9.47
N LEU A 61 -9.07 6.90 -8.69
CA LEU A 61 -9.36 7.34 -7.33
C LEU A 61 -9.78 8.79 -7.31
N ASN A 62 -10.77 9.11 -6.48
CA ASN A 62 -10.98 10.51 -6.07
C ASN A 62 -9.83 10.93 -5.16
N TYR A 63 -9.42 12.17 -5.25
CA TYR A 63 -8.30 12.73 -4.48
C TYR A 63 -8.50 12.49 -2.97
N ASP A 64 -9.74 12.62 -2.48
CA ASP A 64 -10.08 12.47 -1.06
C ASP A 64 -10.12 11.01 -0.58
N GLN A 65 -10.12 10.03 -1.47
CA GLN A 65 -10.04 8.63 -1.06
C GLN A 65 -8.70 8.28 -0.44
N ALA A 66 -7.61 8.95 -0.85
CA ALA A 66 -6.29 8.70 -0.32
C ALA A 66 -6.07 9.51 0.96
N GLN A 67 -5.97 8.82 2.09
CA GLN A 67 -5.78 9.47 3.40
C GLN A 67 -4.43 9.09 3.99
N TYR A 68 -3.57 10.09 4.16
CA TYR A 68 -2.26 9.91 4.77
C TYR A 68 -2.39 9.47 6.23
N PHE A 69 -1.61 8.48 6.67
CA PHE A 69 -1.66 8.05 8.05
C PHE A 69 -0.30 7.68 8.67
N LEU A 70 0.74 7.46 7.87
CA LEU A 70 2.02 6.99 8.40
C LEU A 70 3.16 7.34 7.46
N LYS A 71 4.29 7.70 8.06
CA LYS A 71 5.57 7.86 7.36
C LYS A 71 6.60 6.95 8.01
N ILE A 72 7.27 6.13 7.23
CA ILE A 72 8.35 5.26 7.70
C ILE A 72 9.65 5.68 7.03
N SER A 73 10.66 5.97 7.84
CA SER A 73 12.02 6.18 7.35
C SER A 73 12.74 4.85 7.29
N ILE A 74 13.27 4.51 6.12
CA ILE A 74 13.89 3.23 5.86
C ILE A 74 15.38 3.44 5.64
N ASN A 75 16.17 2.90 6.57
CA ASN A 75 17.62 2.88 6.48
C ASN A 75 18.05 1.41 6.47
N SER A 76 18.31 0.88 5.29
CA SER A 76 18.61 -0.53 5.10
C SER A 76 19.88 -0.69 4.26
N LYS A 77 20.64 -1.75 4.55
CA LYS A 77 21.80 -2.19 3.75
C LYS A 77 21.43 -2.48 2.28
N HIS A 78 20.17 -2.74 2.01
CA HIS A 78 19.70 -3.06 0.66
C HIS A 78 19.51 -1.82 -0.22
N PHE A 79 19.60 -0.62 0.34
CA PHE A 79 19.43 0.63 -0.40
C PHE A 79 20.70 1.46 -0.36
N LYS A 80 21.06 1.99 -1.52
CA LYS A 80 22.21 2.92 -1.63
C LYS A 80 21.96 4.26 -0.94
N LYS A 81 20.70 4.65 -0.79
CA LYS A 81 20.26 5.90 -0.17
C LYS A 81 19.15 5.61 0.83
N ASN A 82 19.09 6.39 1.89
CA ASN A 82 17.97 6.36 2.82
C ASN A 82 16.67 6.66 2.05
N ARG A 83 15.61 6.00 2.46
CA ARG A 83 14.28 6.17 1.87
C ARG A 83 13.29 6.62 2.93
N VAL A 84 12.31 7.39 2.50
CA VAL A 84 11.11 7.64 3.28
C VAL A 84 9.91 7.14 2.47
N ARG A 85 9.02 6.43 3.14
CA ARG A 85 7.82 5.88 2.50
C ARG A 85 6.60 6.44 3.21
N PHE A 86 5.73 7.08 2.43
CA PHE A 86 4.47 7.65 2.91
C PHE A 86 3.35 6.67 2.63
N TYR A 87 2.56 6.37 3.66
CA TYR A 87 1.45 5.42 3.56
C TYR A 87 0.13 6.13 3.59
N TYR A 88 -0.71 5.77 2.65
CA TYR A 88 -2.09 6.24 2.51
C TYR A 88 -3.05 5.07 2.69
N SER A 89 -4.16 5.30 3.40
CA SER A 89 -5.24 4.34 3.44
C SER A 89 -6.23 4.64 2.31
N LEU A 90 -6.72 3.59 1.65
CA LEU A 90 -7.67 3.69 0.55
C LEU A 90 -8.84 2.76 0.84
N LYS A 91 -9.98 3.34 1.21
CA LYS A 91 -11.23 2.59 1.26
C LYS A 91 -11.79 2.53 -0.17
N ILE A 92 -11.84 1.34 -0.75
CA ILE A 92 -12.33 1.18 -2.11
C ILE A 92 -13.81 0.83 -2.13
N THR A 93 -14.50 1.24 -3.18
CA THR A 93 -15.89 0.87 -3.44
C THR A 93 -15.98 -0.51 -4.05
N LYS A 94 -17.16 -1.11 -4.02
CA LYS A 94 -17.41 -2.40 -4.67
C LYS A 94 -17.17 -2.31 -6.18
N GLU A 95 -17.58 -1.20 -6.80
CA GLU A 95 -17.35 -0.94 -8.23
C GLU A 95 -15.86 -0.91 -8.56
N GLN A 96 -15.08 -0.22 -7.75
CA GLN A 96 -13.62 -0.17 -7.92
C GLN A 96 -13.00 -1.55 -7.77
N LEU A 97 -13.42 -2.32 -6.76
CA LEU A 97 -12.94 -3.69 -6.56
C LEU A 97 -13.26 -4.58 -7.76
N ASN A 98 -14.47 -4.49 -8.30
CA ASN A 98 -14.91 -5.31 -9.42
C ASN A 98 -14.25 -4.94 -10.75
N SER A 99 -13.84 -3.68 -10.92
CA SER A 99 -13.22 -3.18 -12.16
C SER A 99 -11.70 -3.33 -12.18
N MET A 100 -11.12 -3.75 -11.10
CA MET A 100 -9.68 -3.80 -10.88
C MET A 100 -8.97 -4.75 -11.83
N ILE A 101 -7.85 -4.31 -12.41
CA ILE A 101 -7.00 -5.10 -13.30
C ILE A 101 -5.57 -5.03 -12.77
N LEU A 102 -5.01 -6.17 -12.40
CA LEU A 102 -3.61 -6.25 -11.99
C LEU A 102 -2.69 -6.10 -13.21
N LYS A 103 -1.92 -5.02 -13.25
CA LYS A 103 -0.97 -4.74 -14.35
C LYS A 103 0.48 -5.01 -13.96
N GLU A 104 0.79 -4.98 -12.68
CA GLU A 104 2.13 -5.25 -12.16
C GLU A 104 2.03 -6.19 -10.94
N GLY A 105 3.11 -6.95 -10.71
CA GLY A 105 3.14 -7.96 -9.67
C GLY A 105 2.70 -9.32 -10.21
N GLU A 106 2.77 -10.34 -9.38
CA GLU A 106 2.46 -11.71 -9.78
C GLU A 106 1.01 -12.08 -9.55
N SER A 107 0.46 -11.68 -8.39
CA SER A 107 -0.92 -11.98 -8.03
C SER A 107 -1.49 -10.98 -7.04
N LEU A 108 -2.81 -10.88 -7.05
CA LEU A 108 -3.63 -9.99 -6.25
C LEU A 108 -4.44 -10.81 -5.26
N HIS A 109 -4.44 -10.39 -3.99
CA HIS A 109 -5.14 -11.11 -2.93
C HIS A 109 -5.94 -10.13 -2.08
N LEU A 110 -7.17 -10.52 -1.76
CA LEU A 110 -8.04 -9.79 -0.84
C LEU A 110 -8.26 -10.67 0.39
N ILE A 111 -7.57 -10.36 1.49
CA ILE A 111 -7.52 -11.23 2.66
C ILE A 111 -7.61 -10.44 3.98
N ASN A 112 -7.99 -11.14 5.05
CA ASN A 112 -8.10 -10.55 6.37
C ASN A 112 -6.75 -10.44 7.07
N ILE A 113 -6.72 -9.68 8.17
CA ILE A 113 -5.48 -9.42 8.91
C ILE A 113 -4.85 -10.68 9.50
N GLN A 114 -5.65 -11.67 9.88
CA GLN A 114 -5.13 -12.91 10.46
C GLN A 114 -4.33 -13.71 9.43
N LYS A 115 -4.78 -13.74 8.19
CA LYS A 115 -4.05 -14.37 7.08
C LYS A 115 -2.79 -13.58 6.71
N ILE A 116 -2.87 -12.24 6.71
CA ILE A 116 -1.71 -11.38 6.44
C ILE A 116 -0.56 -11.69 7.40
N LYS A 117 -0.85 -11.87 8.68
CA LYS A 117 0.16 -12.16 9.72
C LYS A 117 0.93 -13.46 9.46
N LYS A 118 0.40 -14.36 8.66
CA LYS A 118 1.02 -15.67 8.34
C LYS A 118 1.86 -15.64 7.07
N LEU A 119 1.85 -14.53 6.33
CA LEU A 119 2.57 -14.41 5.05
C LEU A 119 3.96 -13.82 5.25
N GLU A 120 4.87 -14.19 4.36
CA GLU A 120 6.17 -13.52 4.25
C GLU A 120 5.96 -12.17 3.55
N PHE A 121 6.12 -11.10 4.30
CA PHE A 121 5.74 -9.76 3.90
C PHE A 121 6.94 -8.81 3.91
N VAL A 122 6.90 -7.82 3.03
CA VAL A 122 7.83 -6.69 3.11
C VAL A 122 7.66 -6.03 4.48
N PRO A 123 8.73 -5.94 5.31
CA PRO A 123 8.57 -5.60 6.74
C PRO A 123 7.86 -4.30 7.02
N TRP A 124 8.23 -3.22 6.33
CA TRP A 124 7.60 -1.91 6.56
C TRP A 124 6.17 -1.84 6.04
N ASP A 125 5.84 -2.57 4.98
CA ASP A 125 4.47 -2.66 4.48
C ASP A 125 3.58 -3.41 5.49
N LEU A 126 4.10 -4.49 6.08
CA LEU A 126 3.40 -5.21 7.15
C LEU A 126 3.16 -4.30 8.36
N SER A 127 4.19 -3.57 8.78
CA SER A 127 4.08 -2.62 9.89
C SER A 127 2.99 -1.57 9.63
N ALA A 128 2.92 -1.06 8.41
CA ALA A 128 1.90 -0.08 8.03
C ALA A 128 0.49 -0.66 8.09
N ILE A 129 0.28 -1.88 7.59
CA ILE A 129 -1.03 -2.55 7.65
C ILE A 129 -1.45 -2.79 9.10
N LEU A 130 -0.55 -3.31 9.93
CA LEU A 130 -0.83 -3.59 11.34
C LEU A 130 -1.16 -2.31 12.10
N TYR A 131 -0.38 -1.25 11.89
CA TYR A 131 -0.63 0.05 12.51
C TYR A 131 -2.00 0.59 12.10
N PHE A 132 -2.33 0.55 10.82
CA PHE A 132 -3.62 0.98 10.32
C PHE A 132 -4.76 0.17 10.95
N ASN A 133 -4.65 -1.16 10.95
CA ASN A 133 -5.71 -2.05 11.43
C ASN A 133 -6.02 -1.84 12.92
N TYR A 134 -4.97 -1.73 13.76
CA TYR A 134 -5.14 -1.73 15.21
C TYR A 134 -5.27 -0.33 15.81
N PHE A 135 -4.75 0.71 15.17
CA PHE A 135 -4.71 2.05 15.77
C PHE A 135 -5.48 3.11 14.98
N ILE A 136 -5.45 3.06 13.65
CA ILE A 136 -6.11 4.10 12.84
C ILE A 136 -7.56 3.74 12.56
N ARG A 137 -7.80 2.54 12.08
CA ARG A 137 -9.13 2.09 11.68
C ARG A 137 -10.11 2.08 12.85
N LYS A 138 -9.70 1.63 14.02
CA LYS A 138 -10.54 1.64 15.23
C LYS A 138 -10.96 3.04 15.65
N LYS A 139 -10.04 4.01 15.60
CA LYS A 139 -10.36 5.42 15.93
C LYS A 139 -11.36 6.02 14.94
N ARG A 140 -11.26 5.67 13.65
CA ARG A 140 -12.17 6.18 12.62
C ARG A 140 -13.55 5.54 12.68
N SER A 141 -13.68 4.33 13.23
CA SER A 141 -14.96 3.62 13.38
C SER A 141 -15.72 4.02 14.64
N VAL A 142 -15.07 4.65 15.63
CA VAL A 142 -15.74 5.17 16.82
C VAL A 142 -16.35 6.52 16.47
N LYS A 143 -17.66 6.51 16.18
CA LYS A 143 -18.40 7.76 16.01
C LYS A 143 -18.61 8.40 17.38
N PRO A 144 -18.35 9.71 17.54
CA PRO A 144 -18.72 10.41 18.76
C PRO A 144 -20.24 10.32 18.93
N GLN A 145 -20.65 9.92 20.11
CA GLN A 145 -22.06 9.90 20.47
C GLN A 145 -22.57 11.32 20.66
#